data_c57949c4deab831cac973ad1c45dad46
#
_entry.id   c57949c4deab831cac973ad1c45dad46
#
_cell.length_a   1.000
_cell.length_b   1.000
_cell.length_c   1.000
_cell.angle_alpha   90.00
_cell.angle_beta   90.00
_cell.angle_gamma   90.00
#
_symmetry.space_group_name_H-M   'P 1'
#
loop_
_entity.id
_entity.type
_entity.pdbx_description
1 polymer ?
#
loop_
_entity_poly.entity_id
_entity_poly.type
_entity_poly.pdbx_seq_one_letter_code
_entity_poly.pdbx_strand_id
1 'polypeptide(L)'
;MSNQNLKYQIDTEENHSFLKELREELLSFGQGFPSPGGGSYYLGDDGTPWKSRSRETWITSRMAHVYSMGALLGYEGSIALAEAAIKGLTGELHDKENGGWYAGLTCDGEPLPNKQCYAHAFVILAAASAYLAGSKAAEQLLTEALRLYDERFWNEEEGLSCDTWNT
;
A
#
# COMPACT_ATOMS: atom_id res chain seq x y z
N MET A 1 27.56 -26.79 -18.98
CA MET A 1 26.57 -26.39 -17.95
C MET A 1 25.55 -25.50 -18.65
N SER A 2 24.27 -25.88 -18.66
CA SER A 2 23.28 -25.22 -19.49
C SER A 2 22.98 -23.80 -18.96
N ASN A 3 22.89 -22.83 -19.88
CA ASN A 3 22.51 -21.41 -19.60
C ASN A 3 21.18 -21.22 -18.86
N GLN A 4 20.42 -22.31 -18.65
CA GLN A 4 19.07 -22.24 -18.03
C GLN A 4 19.06 -21.89 -16.55
N ASN A 5 20.19 -21.93 -15.84
CA ASN A 5 20.23 -21.66 -14.40
C ASN A 5 20.78 -20.26 -14.03
N LEU A 6 21.32 -19.50 -14.98
CA LEU A 6 21.94 -18.20 -14.68
C LEU A 6 20.91 -17.16 -14.19
N LYS A 7 19.68 -17.20 -14.71
CA LYS A 7 18.60 -16.29 -14.26
C LYS A 7 18.22 -16.43 -12.77
N TYR A 8 18.62 -17.52 -12.12
CA TYR A 8 18.40 -17.74 -10.69
C TYR A 8 19.68 -17.56 -9.86
N GLN A 9 20.78 -17.13 -10.46
CA GLN A 9 22.02 -16.83 -9.77
C GLN A 9 22.13 -15.32 -9.54
N ILE A 10 22.28 -14.92 -8.27
CA ILE A 10 22.41 -13.53 -7.86
C ILE A 10 23.59 -12.89 -8.60
N ASP A 11 23.45 -11.62 -9.01
CA ASP A 11 24.46 -10.79 -9.67
C ASP A 11 24.90 -11.24 -11.08
N THR A 12 24.09 -12.03 -11.77
CA THR A 12 24.27 -12.28 -13.21
C THR A 12 23.42 -11.32 -14.05
N GLU A 13 23.84 -11.02 -15.28
CA GLU A 13 23.05 -10.19 -16.22
C GLU A 13 21.70 -10.82 -16.54
N GLU A 14 21.67 -12.16 -16.66
CA GLU A 14 20.46 -12.93 -16.87
C GLU A 14 19.50 -12.83 -15.70
N ASN A 15 20.01 -12.81 -14.45
CA ASN A 15 19.19 -12.61 -13.26
C ASN A 15 18.60 -11.18 -13.22
N HIS A 16 19.40 -10.16 -13.48
CA HIS A 16 18.93 -8.78 -13.52
C HIS A 16 17.86 -8.57 -14.59
N SER A 17 18.05 -9.14 -15.79
CA SER A 17 17.07 -9.09 -16.87
C SER A 17 15.77 -9.80 -16.49
N PHE A 18 15.87 -11.01 -15.94
CA PHE A 18 14.72 -11.77 -15.47
C PHE A 18 13.93 -11.03 -14.38
N LEU A 19 14.60 -10.45 -13.39
CA LEU A 19 13.93 -9.70 -12.31
C LEU A 19 13.29 -8.40 -12.84
N LYS A 20 13.90 -7.78 -13.84
CA LYS A 20 13.32 -6.59 -14.48
C LYS A 20 12.03 -6.96 -15.22
N GLU A 21 12.05 -8.00 -16.05
CA GLU A 21 10.88 -8.50 -16.78
C GLU A 21 9.75 -8.88 -15.81
N LEU A 22 10.06 -9.67 -14.78
CA LEU A 22 9.09 -10.09 -13.77
C LEU A 22 8.45 -8.89 -13.05
N ARG A 23 9.22 -7.87 -12.72
CA ARG A 23 8.71 -6.63 -12.10
C ARG A 23 7.76 -5.88 -13.03
N GLU A 24 8.10 -5.78 -14.32
CA GLU A 24 7.23 -5.17 -15.34
C GLU A 24 5.91 -5.91 -15.48
N GLU A 25 5.95 -7.24 -15.53
CA GLU A 25 4.77 -8.09 -15.56
C GLU A 25 3.88 -7.90 -14.33
N LEU A 26 4.46 -7.87 -13.12
CA LEU A 26 3.73 -7.68 -11.87
C LEU A 26 3.10 -6.28 -11.75
N LEU A 27 3.82 -5.22 -12.17
CA LEU A 27 3.27 -3.87 -12.22
C LEU A 27 2.13 -3.77 -13.25
N SER A 28 2.26 -4.43 -14.40
CA SER A 28 1.19 -4.50 -15.39
C SER A 28 -0.02 -5.26 -14.88
N PHE A 29 0.19 -6.41 -14.25
CA PHE A 29 -0.89 -7.23 -13.67
C PHE A 29 -1.70 -6.45 -12.62
N GLY A 30 -1.03 -5.67 -11.77
CA GLY A 30 -1.65 -4.96 -10.67
C GLY A 30 -2.51 -3.74 -11.05
N GLN A 31 -2.45 -3.25 -12.30
CA GLN A 31 -3.06 -1.96 -12.70
C GLN A 31 -4.58 -1.87 -12.50
N GLY A 32 -5.28 -3.01 -12.43
CA GLY A 32 -6.72 -3.09 -12.22
C GLY A 32 -7.20 -2.81 -10.78
N PHE A 33 -6.32 -2.62 -9.83
CA PHE A 33 -6.67 -2.53 -8.41
C PHE A 33 -7.53 -1.32 -8.02
N PRO A 34 -7.45 -0.11 -8.65
CA PRO A 34 -8.06 1.09 -8.09
C PRO A 34 -9.59 1.01 -8.03
N SER A 35 -10.13 1.39 -6.88
CA SER A 35 -11.55 1.63 -6.71
C SER A 35 -11.89 3.08 -7.09
N PRO A 36 -13.10 3.38 -7.60
CA PRO A 36 -13.52 4.75 -7.95
C PRO A 36 -13.44 5.75 -6.79
N GLY A 37 -13.76 5.32 -5.57
CA GLY A 37 -13.64 6.11 -4.34
C GLY A 37 -12.20 6.27 -3.85
N GLY A 38 -11.27 5.55 -4.44
CA GLY A 38 -9.90 5.37 -3.97
C GLY A 38 -9.72 4.08 -3.19
N GLY A 39 -8.46 3.70 -2.98
CA GLY A 39 -8.12 2.44 -2.34
C GLY A 39 -8.09 1.25 -3.31
N SER A 40 -7.80 0.08 -2.78
CA SER A 40 -7.49 -1.11 -3.56
C SER A 40 -8.57 -2.18 -3.43
N TYR A 41 -9.07 -2.65 -4.54
CA TYR A 41 -9.67 -3.98 -4.61
C TYR A 41 -8.59 -5.06 -4.50
N TYR A 42 -8.96 -6.24 -4.05
CA TYR A 42 -8.22 -7.47 -4.35
C TYR A 42 -8.34 -7.79 -5.83
N LEU A 43 -7.35 -8.46 -6.38
CA LEU A 43 -7.37 -8.94 -7.75
C LEU A 43 -7.50 -10.47 -7.76
N GLY A 44 -8.25 -10.98 -8.71
CA GLY A 44 -8.27 -12.40 -9.05
C GLY A 44 -6.98 -12.82 -9.76
N ASP A 45 -6.83 -14.11 -10.04
CA ASP A 45 -5.64 -14.67 -10.69
C ASP A 45 -5.43 -14.16 -12.12
N ASP A 46 -6.46 -13.60 -12.73
CA ASP A 46 -6.47 -12.96 -14.04
C ASP A 46 -6.30 -11.41 -13.99
N GLY A 47 -6.05 -10.84 -12.79
CA GLY A 47 -5.96 -9.40 -12.58
C GLY A 47 -7.31 -8.68 -12.51
N THR A 48 -8.44 -9.38 -12.57
CA THR A 48 -9.77 -8.77 -12.48
C THR A 48 -10.07 -8.29 -11.07
N PRO A 49 -10.59 -7.04 -10.87
CA PRO A 49 -10.95 -6.53 -9.54
C PRO A 49 -12.05 -7.35 -8.85
N TRP A 50 -11.78 -7.81 -7.65
CA TRP A 50 -12.71 -8.61 -6.85
C TRP A 50 -13.61 -7.71 -6.00
N LYS A 51 -14.65 -7.14 -6.63
CA LYS A 51 -15.50 -6.09 -6.05
C LYS A 51 -16.42 -6.56 -4.91
N SER A 52 -16.68 -7.86 -4.80
CA SER A 52 -17.47 -8.46 -3.71
C SER A 52 -16.70 -8.64 -2.41
N ARG A 53 -15.41 -8.31 -2.40
CA ARG A 53 -14.55 -8.38 -1.22
C ARG A 53 -14.35 -7.00 -0.59
N SER A 54 -14.04 -6.97 0.71
CA SER A 54 -13.64 -5.75 1.42
C SER A 54 -12.44 -5.07 0.78
N ARG A 55 -12.37 -3.75 0.86
CA ARG A 55 -11.20 -2.94 0.52
C ARG A 55 -10.42 -2.64 1.80
N GLU A 56 -9.30 -3.27 1.99
CA GLU A 56 -8.54 -3.19 3.23
C GLU A 56 -7.44 -2.13 3.18
N THR A 57 -7.24 -1.46 4.32
CA THR A 57 -6.25 -0.39 4.46
C THR A 57 -4.83 -0.88 4.18
N TRP A 58 -4.44 -2.03 4.70
CA TRP A 58 -3.11 -2.58 4.50
C TRP A 58 -2.83 -3.01 3.05
N ILE A 59 -3.86 -3.51 2.32
CA ILE A 59 -3.75 -3.81 0.88
C ILE A 59 -3.61 -2.52 0.08
N THR A 60 -4.47 -1.52 0.36
CA THR A 60 -4.40 -0.20 -0.27
C THR A 60 -3.02 0.43 -0.07
N SER A 61 -2.48 0.36 1.14
CA SER A 61 -1.16 0.87 1.47
C SER A 61 -0.04 0.15 0.72
N ARG A 62 -0.12 -1.18 0.58
CA ARG A 62 0.85 -1.93 -0.23
C ARG A 62 0.82 -1.53 -1.69
N MET A 63 -0.37 -1.32 -2.27
CA MET A 63 -0.47 -0.86 -3.65
C MET A 63 0.09 0.56 -3.83
N ALA A 64 -0.16 1.47 -2.87
CA ALA A 64 0.48 2.78 -2.86
C ALA A 64 2.01 2.67 -2.84
N HIS A 65 2.57 1.81 -1.97
CA HIS A 65 4.01 1.57 -1.89
C HIS A 65 4.57 0.99 -3.20
N VAL A 66 3.99 -0.09 -3.72
CA VAL A 66 4.47 -0.77 -4.93
C VAL A 66 4.49 0.17 -6.13
N TYR A 67 3.41 0.93 -6.36
CA TYR A 67 3.37 1.87 -7.49
C TYR A 67 4.18 3.15 -7.26
N SER A 68 4.41 3.56 -6.01
CA SER A 68 5.41 4.60 -5.71
C SER A 68 6.81 4.14 -6.06
N MET A 69 7.17 2.90 -5.74
CA MET A 69 8.45 2.31 -6.17
C MET A 69 8.54 2.19 -7.69
N GLY A 70 7.44 1.81 -8.36
CA GLY A 70 7.34 1.81 -9.82
C GLY A 70 7.63 3.19 -10.42
N ALA A 71 7.06 4.25 -9.85
CA ALA A 71 7.31 5.63 -10.27
C ALA A 71 8.77 6.06 -10.09
N LEU A 72 9.38 5.74 -8.95
CA LEU A 72 10.80 6.00 -8.67
C LEU A 72 11.74 5.25 -9.65
N LEU A 73 11.31 4.10 -10.14
CA LEU A 73 12.03 3.32 -11.15
C LEU A 73 11.72 3.74 -12.60
N GLY A 74 10.87 4.76 -12.79
CA GLY A 74 10.55 5.32 -14.11
C GLY A 74 9.49 4.55 -14.90
N TYR A 75 8.68 3.69 -14.26
CA TYR A 75 7.58 3.01 -14.95
C TYR A 75 6.42 3.97 -15.20
N GLU A 76 6.06 4.10 -16.46
CA GLU A 76 4.99 5.01 -16.90
C GLU A 76 3.66 4.66 -16.24
N GLY A 77 2.89 5.68 -15.85
CA GLY A 77 1.59 5.55 -15.21
C GLY A 77 1.61 5.15 -13.73
N SER A 78 2.76 4.71 -13.19
CA SER A 78 2.82 4.24 -11.80
C SER A 78 2.45 5.32 -10.78
N ILE A 79 2.83 6.56 -11.00
CA ILE A 79 2.49 7.65 -10.06
C ILE A 79 0.96 7.86 -9.97
N ALA A 80 0.23 7.77 -11.08
CA ALA A 80 -1.22 7.91 -11.08
C ALA A 80 -1.91 6.77 -10.29
N LEU A 81 -1.35 5.56 -10.36
CA LEU A 81 -1.82 4.41 -9.60
C LEU A 81 -1.50 4.56 -8.10
N ALA A 82 -0.31 5.04 -7.75
CA ALA A 82 0.03 5.37 -6.37
C ALA A 82 -0.94 6.41 -5.80
N GLU A 83 -1.22 7.49 -6.53
CA GLU A 83 -2.18 8.53 -6.14
C GLU A 83 -3.61 8.00 -5.97
N ALA A 84 -4.04 7.03 -6.78
CA ALA A 84 -5.35 6.39 -6.62
C ALA A 84 -5.44 5.62 -5.29
N ALA A 85 -4.36 4.97 -4.85
CA ALA A 85 -4.31 4.33 -3.55
C ALA A 85 -4.23 5.36 -2.41
N ILE A 86 -3.39 6.40 -2.51
CA ILE A 86 -3.29 7.50 -1.54
C ILE A 86 -4.64 8.20 -1.37
N LYS A 87 -5.40 8.41 -2.45
CA LYS A 87 -6.78 8.94 -2.38
C LYS A 87 -7.67 8.11 -1.45
N GLY A 88 -7.56 6.80 -1.45
CA GLY A 88 -8.30 5.93 -0.52
C GLY A 88 -7.87 6.14 0.94
N LEU A 89 -6.56 6.26 1.18
CA LEU A 89 -6.01 6.48 2.53
C LEU A 89 -6.31 7.87 3.10
N THR A 90 -6.44 8.89 2.26
CA THR A 90 -6.85 10.25 2.68
C THR A 90 -8.36 10.47 2.64
N GLY A 91 -9.11 9.51 2.09
CA GLY A 91 -10.55 9.57 1.85
C GLY A 91 -11.36 8.59 2.70
N GLU A 92 -11.93 7.59 2.03
CA GLU A 92 -12.93 6.69 2.62
C GLU A 92 -12.37 5.77 3.72
N LEU A 93 -11.09 5.40 3.65
CA LEU A 93 -10.44 4.55 4.65
C LEU A 93 -10.02 5.30 5.92
N HIS A 94 -9.97 6.63 5.87
CA HIS A 94 -9.61 7.48 7.00
C HIS A 94 -10.82 7.72 7.91
N ASP A 95 -10.67 7.46 9.20
CA ASP A 95 -11.67 7.80 10.21
C ASP A 95 -11.55 9.27 10.61
N LYS A 96 -12.39 10.10 10.01
CA LYS A 96 -12.36 11.56 10.23
C LYS A 96 -12.86 11.98 11.61
N GLU A 97 -13.60 11.12 12.30
CA GLU A 97 -14.17 11.41 13.61
C GLU A 97 -13.17 11.10 14.72
N ASN A 98 -12.55 9.92 14.68
CA ASN A 98 -11.65 9.45 15.75
C ASN A 98 -10.17 9.51 15.35
N GLY A 99 -9.86 9.80 14.09
CA GLY A 99 -8.52 9.77 13.52
C GLY A 99 -8.05 8.36 13.17
N GLY A 100 -6.97 8.28 12.41
CA GLY A 100 -6.41 7.01 11.93
C GLY A 100 -7.25 6.33 10.86
N TRP A 101 -7.01 5.05 10.64
CA TRP A 101 -7.59 4.31 9.53
C TRP A 101 -8.40 3.12 10.03
N TYR A 102 -9.58 2.92 9.44
CA TYR A 102 -10.34 1.68 9.59
C TYR A 102 -9.51 0.48 9.12
N ALA A 103 -9.81 -0.74 9.59
CA ALA A 103 -9.17 -1.93 9.03
C ALA A 103 -9.46 -2.06 7.52
N GLY A 104 -10.61 -1.55 7.09
CA GLY A 104 -11.04 -1.50 5.70
C GLY A 104 -12.48 -1.02 5.60
N LEU A 105 -13.03 -1.21 4.40
CA LEU A 105 -14.46 -1.01 4.11
C LEU A 105 -15.03 -2.32 3.56
N THR A 106 -16.27 -2.64 3.91
CA THR A 106 -16.99 -3.76 3.29
C THR A 106 -17.19 -3.52 1.79
N CYS A 107 -17.67 -4.50 1.04
CA CYS A 107 -18.01 -4.32 -0.39
C CYS A 107 -19.09 -3.25 -0.60
N ASP A 108 -19.95 -3.01 0.40
CA ASP A 108 -21.01 -2.01 0.38
C ASP A 108 -20.54 -0.62 0.86
N GLY A 109 -19.27 -0.51 1.26
CA GLY A 109 -18.64 0.75 1.69
C GLY A 109 -18.75 1.04 3.19
N GLU A 110 -19.29 0.13 3.99
CA GLU A 110 -19.40 0.31 5.44
C GLU A 110 -18.03 0.13 6.12
N PRO A 111 -17.65 1.00 7.08
CA PRO A 111 -16.41 0.90 7.79
C PRO A 111 -16.24 -0.37 8.60
N LEU A 112 -15.05 -0.96 8.56
CA LEU A 112 -14.56 -1.97 9.49
C LEU A 112 -13.76 -1.25 10.59
N PRO A 113 -14.36 -0.94 11.75
CA PRO A 113 -13.86 0.10 12.67
C PRO A 113 -12.60 -0.27 13.43
N ASN A 114 -12.16 -1.53 13.38
CA ASN A 114 -10.98 -1.98 14.09
C ASN A 114 -9.73 -1.21 13.65
N LYS A 115 -9.00 -0.64 14.60
CA LYS A 115 -7.74 0.10 14.39
C LYS A 115 -6.56 -0.82 14.72
N GLN A 116 -5.90 -1.31 13.70
CA GLN A 116 -4.77 -2.24 13.82
C GLN A 116 -3.44 -1.52 13.64
N CYS A 117 -2.49 -1.74 14.55
CA CYS A 117 -1.11 -1.26 14.42
C CYS A 117 -0.49 -1.71 13.09
N TYR A 118 -0.72 -2.96 12.70
CA TYR A 118 -0.28 -3.51 11.42
C TYR A 118 -0.73 -2.67 10.22
N ALA A 119 -2.02 -2.33 10.14
CA ALA A 119 -2.53 -1.50 9.05
C ALA A 119 -1.92 -0.09 9.06
N HIS A 120 -1.76 0.52 10.25
CA HIS A 120 -1.17 1.86 10.40
C HIS A 120 0.32 1.87 10.02
N ALA A 121 1.08 0.82 10.32
CA ALA A 121 2.47 0.68 9.87
C ALA A 121 2.57 0.65 8.33
N PHE A 122 1.62 0.00 7.65
CA PHE A 122 1.55 0.05 6.18
C PHE A 122 1.15 1.42 5.65
N VAL A 123 0.32 2.19 6.36
CA VAL A 123 0.03 3.59 5.97
C VAL A 123 1.30 4.45 6.04
N ILE A 124 2.12 4.28 7.07
CA ILE A 124 3.43 4.98 7.17
C ILE A 124 4.32 4.61 5.98
N LEU A 125 4.45 3.31 5.66
CA LEU A 125 5.23 2.83 4.51
C LEU A 125 4.72 3.43 3.20
N ALA A 126 3.40 3.40 2.98
CA ALA A 126 2.76 3.96 1.79
C ALA A 126 3.02 5.46 1.65
N ALA A 127 2.78 6.21 2.72
CA ALA A 127 2.94 7.66 2.73
C ALA A 127 4.41 8.06 2.50
N ALA A 128 5.36 7.40 3.16
CA ALA A 128 6.79 7.64 2.97
C ALA A 128 7.22 7.39 1.52
N SER A 129 6.79 6.27 0.94
CA SER A 129 7.13 5.92 -0.44
C SER A 129 6.50 6.87 -1.46
N ALA A 130 5.23 7.23 -1.25
CA ALA A 130 4.52 8.16 -2.13
C ALA A 130 5.10 9.59 -2.03
N TYR A 131 5.49 10.02 -0.83
CA TYR A 131 6.18 11.30 -0.63
C TYR A 131 7.50 11.35 -1.42
N LEU A 132 8.32 10.30 -1.33
CA LEU A 132 9.56 10.19 -2.11
C LEU A 132 9.31 10.17 -3.61
N ALA A 133 8.19 9.59 -4.05
CA ALA A 133 7.77 9.58 -5.46
C ALA A 133 7.15 10.92 -5.93
N GLY A 134 7.03 11.92 -5.05
CA GLY A 134 6.56 13.27 -5.37
C GLY A 134 5.06 13.53 -5.14
N SER A 135 4.35 12.62 -4.46
CA SER A 135 2.96 12.85 -4.06
C SER A 135 2.85 13.95 -3.00
N LYS A 136 2.12 15.01 -3.32
CA LYS A 136 1.90 16.13 -2.37
C LYS A 136 0.97 15.76 -1.22
N ALA A 137 -0.01 14.90 -1.48
CA ALA A 137 -0.95 14.45 -0.45
C ALA A 137 -0.27 13.55 0.59
N ALA A 138 0.83 12.91 0.23
CA ALA A 138 1.53 11.97 1.09
C ALA A 138 2.28 12.63 2.25
N GLU A 139 2.67 13.91 2.16
CA GLU A 139 3.38 14.63 3.23
C GLU A 139 2.53 14.75 4.50
N GLN A 140 1.28 15.21 4.35
CA GLN A 140 0.35 15.33 5.46
C GLN A 140 -0.06 13.96 6.00
N LEU A 141 -0.30 13.00 5.11
CA LEU A 141 -0.62 11.62 5.45
C LEU A 141 0.49 10.98 6.29
N LEU A 142 1.76 11.17 5.92
CA LEU A 142 2.92 10.66 6.65
C LEU A 142 3.03 11.29 8.04
N THR A 143 2.89 12.62 8.12
CA THR A 143 2.95 13.35 9.39
C THR A 143 1.88 12.88 10.37
N GLU A 144 0.65 12.71 9.90
CA GLU A 144 -0.46 12.21 10.72
C GLU A 144 -0.21 10.76 11.15
N ALA A 145 0.21 9.89 10.23
CA ALA A 145 0.42 8.47 10.51
C ALA A 145 1.52 8.25 11.55
N LEU A 146 2.63 8.99 11.48
CA LEU A 146 3.70 8.93 12.48
C LEU A 146 3.23 9.41 13.84
N ARG A 147 2.55 10.57 13.91
CA ARG A 147 2.00 11.09 15.17
C ARG A 147 1.03 10.10 15.81
N LEU A 148 0.10 9.53 15.04
CA LEU A 148 -0.88 8.57 15.56
C LEU A 148 -0.22 7.27 16.03
N TYR A 149 0.85 6.81 15.36
CA TYR A 149 1.60 5.65 15.82
C TYR A 149 2.17 5.90 17.22
N ASP A 150 2.84 7.03 17.43
CA ASP A 150 3.45 7.37 18.73
C ASP A 150 2.39 7.56 19.82
N GLU A 151 1.27 8.22 19.51
CA GLU A 151 0.23 8.55 20.49
C GLU A 151 -0.69 7.36 20.84
N ARG A 152 -0.86 6.38 19.94
CA ARG A 152 -1.92 5.37 20.06
C ARG A 152 -1.42 3.93 20.13
N PHE A 153 -0.28 3.65 19.55
CA PHE A 153 0.25 2.29 19.49
C PHE A 153 1.54 2.09 20.30
N TRP A 154 2.37 3.11 20.39
CA TRP A 154 3.62 3.00 21.15
C TRP A 154 3.38 3.10 22.65
N ASN A 155 3.90 2.14 23.41
CA ASN A 155 3.93 2.17 24.86
C ASN A 155 5.38 2.38 25.33
N GLU A 156 5.66 3.58 25.84
CA GLU A 156 7.01 3.98 26.26
C GLU A 156 7.50 3.20 27.47
N GLU A 157 6.61 2.80 28.38
CA GLU A 157 7.00 2.07 29.62
C GLU A 157 7.43 0.65 29.29
N GLU A 158 6.76 0.01 28.33
CA GLU A 158 7.04 -1.38 27.96
C GLU A 158 8.03 -1.48 26.79
N GLY A 159 8.26 -0.39 26.05
CA GLY A 159 9.08 -0.38 24.84
C GLY A 159 8.51 -1.23 23.70
N LEU A 160 7.19 -1.36 23.65
CA LEU A 160 6.47 -2.21 22.69
C LEU A 160 5.29 -1.46 22.08
N SER A 161 4.86 -1.92 20.91
CA SER A 161 3.64 -1.42 20.28
C SER A 161 2.43 -2.28 20.65
N CYS A 162 1.31 -1.63 20.96
CA CYS A 162 0.03 -2.31 21.12
C CYS A 162 -0.46 -2.80 19.74
N ASP A 163 -1.11 -3.96 19.69
CA ASP A 163 -1.62 -4.56 18.46
C ASP A 163 -2.84 -3.81 17.90
N THR A 164 -3.69 -3.33 18.79
CA THR A 164 -4.93 -2.63 18.45
C THR A 164 -5.13 -1.39 19.28
N TRP A 165 -5.80 -0.42 18.70
CA TRP A 165 -6.31 0.77 19.38
C TRP A 165 -7.84 0.75 19.34
N ASN A 166 -8.47 0.79 20.50
CA ASN A 166 -9.93 0.91 20.65
C ASN A 166 -10.30 2.39 20.77
N THR A 167 -11.24 2.84 19.93
CA THR A 167 -11.83 4.20 19.96
C THR A 167 -13.02 4.24 20.90
#